data_ef96adcd8914f4a02b75e7210684a357
#
_entry.id   ef96adcd8914f4a02b75e7210684a357
#
_cell.length_a   1.000
_cell.length_b   1.000
_cell.length_c   1.000
_cell.angle_alpha   90.00
_cell.angle_beta   90.00
_cell.angle_gamma   90.00
#
_symmetry.space_group_name_H-M   'P 1'
#
loop_
_entity.id
_entity.type
_entity.pdbx_description
1 polymer ?
#
loop_
_entity_poly.entity_id
_entity_poly.type
_entity_poly.pdbx_seq_one_letter_code
_entity_poly.pdbx_strand_id
1 'polypeptide(L)'
;MYKNIIDLFTDINPIIQAPMAGVTNPRLVAAVSNSGAVGSFGFAYSSVEKIYTDLKEARELTKKPINANLFIFKELETPSNNDYKKAIETLQNLPINSPVEYTIPSSPFYPELEEQLEPIWEYKPELLTFHFGIPAKHIIEKAHLFGMLVGVTATCLREAQAIESSGVDFIVAQGIEAGGHRGTFEVSGKNDAKLNTLALLRSLTTHCRIPIIAAGGIMEGNDINNAINNGALAVQMGTAFLCCDEAGKSSLYREALWNQQEREIIYTKGFSGRWAQGIKNEFITLMDKQYVLPFPLQNTLTNSLRSFAEKTNNMEYQSLWVGKEYKKIRSLPASKLIGKLINEMQTIL
;
A
#
# COMPACT_ATOMS: atom_id res chain seq x y z
N MET A 1 -12.44 -5.23 -22.35
CA MET A 1 -11.69 -6.17 -21.48
C MET A 1 -10.28 -6.27 -22.05
N TYR A 2 -9.26 -5.99 -21.24
CA TYR A 2 -7.87 -6.02 -21.68
C TYR A 2 -7.37 -7.47 -21.76
N LYS A 3 -6.57 -7.78 -22.78
CA LYS A 3 -6.02 -9.14 -22.95
C LYS A 3 -4.82 -9.39 -22.01
N ASN A 4 -4.07 -8.34 -21.74
CA ASN A 4 -2.91 -8.34 -20.85
C ASN A 4 -2.64 -6.93 -20.32
N ILE A 5 -1.69 -6.80 -19.40
CA ILE A 5 -1.39 -5.53 -18.75
C ILE A 5 -0.72 -4.51 -19.72
N ILE A 6 -0.08 -4.96 -20.79
CA ILE A 6 0.51 -4.08 -21.80
C ILE A 6 -0.60 -3.36 -22.58
N ASP A 7 -1.66 -4.09 -22.96
CA ASP A 7 -2.82 -3.51 -23.66
C ASP A 7 -3.45 -2.39 -22.83
N LEU A 8 -3.55 -2.58 -21.49
CA LEU A 8 -4.06 -1.55 -20.59
C LEU A 8 -3.25 -0.25 -20.70
N PHE A 9 -1.92 -0.34 -20.61
CA PHE A 9 -1.05 0.85 -20.67
C PHE A 9 -0.77 1.39 -22.08
N THR A 10 -1.33 0.77 -23.10
CA THR A 10 -1.42 1.37 -24.44
C THR A 10 -2.51 2.45 -24.49
N ASP A 11 -3.58 2.26 -23.73
CA ASP A 11 -4.75 3.15 -23.74
C ASP A 11 -4.69 4.28 -22.68
N ILE A 12 -3.84 4.11 -21.65
CA ILE A 12 -3.73 5.06 -20.54
C ILE A 12 -2.26 5.33 -20.17
N ASN A 13 -2.03 6.37 -19.37
CA ASN A 13 -0.69 6.69 -18.89
C ASN A 13 -0.12 5.59 -17.98
N PRO A 14 1.20 5.36 -17.98
CA PRO A 14 1.84 4.29 -17.22
C PRO A 14 1.96 4.63 -15.71
N ILE A 15 0.85 5.04 -15.11
CA ILE A 15 0.77 5.47 -13.71
C ILE A 15 -0.34 4.72 -12.99
N ILE A 16 0.00 4.10 -11.86
CA ILE A 16 -0.93 3.53 -10.88
C ILE A 16 -0.81 4.34 -9.59
N GLN A 17 -1.92 4.87 -9.08
CA GLN A 17 -1.95 5.35 -7.70
C GLN A 17 -1.93 4.12 -6.78
N ALA A 18 -0.94 4.03 -5.90
CA ALA A 18 -0.73 2.87 -5.03
C ALA A 18 -1.92 2.63 -4.08
N PRO A 19 -2.27 1.38 -3.78
CA PRO A 19 -3.24 1.07 -2.75
C PRO A 19 -2.75 1.54 -1.38
N MET A 20 -3.57 2.31 -0.66
CA MET A 20 -3.22 2.91 0.63
C MET A 20 -4.41 2.80 1.59
N ALA A 21 -4.38 1.80 2.49
CA ALA A 21 -5.42 1.58 3.48
C ALA A 21 -5.63 2.84 4.36
N GLY A 22 -6.87 3.28 4.50
CA GLY A 22 -7.24 4.48 5.26
C GLY A 22 -6.92 5.82 4.58
N VAL A 23 -6.46 5.79 3.31
CA VAL A 23 -6.23 6.98 2.47
C VAL A 23 -7.08 6.92 1.20
N THR A 24 -7.07 5.77 0.52
CA THR A 24 -7.82 5.58 -0.73
C THR A 24 -9.31 5.43 -0.43
N ASN A 25 -10.11 6.09 -1.23
CA ASN A 25 -11.57 6.10 -1.19
C ASN A 25 -12.13 6.21 -2.63
N PRO A 26 -13.44 6.03 -2.85
CA PRO A 26 -14.03 6.08 -4.18
C PRO A 26 -13.73 7.37 -4.96
N ARG A 27 -13.68 8.52 -4.28
CA ARG A 27 -13.42 9.83 -4.92
C ARG A 27 -11.99 9.90 -5.47
N LEU A 28 -10.97 9.50 -4.68
CA LEU A 28 -9.58 9.50 -5.14
C LEU A 28 -9.39 8.51 -6.28
N VAL A 29 -9.89 7.27 -6.12
CA VAL A 29 -9.78 6.21 -7.13
C VAL A 29 -10.40 6.68 -8.46
N ALA A 30 -11.62 7.21 -8.41
CA ALA A 30 -12.30 7.70 -9.61
C ALA A 30 -11.60 8.92 -10.24
N ALA A 31 -11.12 9.89 -9.44
CA ALA A 31 -10.42 11.06 -9.95
C ALA A 31 -9.12 10.68 -10.68
N VAL A 32 -8.36 9.72 -10.13
CA VAL A 32 -7.16 9.18 -10.76
C VAL A 32 -7.50 8.47 -12.07
N SER A 33 -8.50 7.57 -12.04
CA SER A 33 -8.88 6.77 -13.23
C SER A 33 -9.45 7.65 -14.34
N ASN A 34 -10.28 8.62 -14.02
CA ASN A 34 -10.82 9.58 -14.99
C ASN A 34 -9.74 10.51 -15.58
N SER A 35 -8.58 10.62 -14.93
CA SER A 35 -7.43 11.40 -15.42
C SER A 35 -6.48 10.59 -16.30
N GLY A 36 -6.86 9.37 -16.70
CA GLY A 36 -6.08 8.52 -17.60
C GLY A 36 -4.92 7.79 -16.91
N ALA A 37 -5.07 7.44 -15.64
CA ALA A 37 -4.18 6.58 -14.87
C ALA A 37 -5.01 5.44 -14.23
N VAL A 38 -4.46 4.65 -13.30
CA VAL A 38 -5.20 3.62 -12.56
C VAL A 38 -5.32 4.03 -11.09
N GLY A 39 -6.53 4.26 -10.61
CA GLY A 39 -6.82 4.42 -9.20
C GLY A 39 -6.90 3.08 -8.47
N SER A 40 -6.36 2.99 -7.25
CA SER A 40 -6.33 1.74 -6.50
C SER A 40 -6.97 1.85 -5.13
N PHE A 41 -7.78 0.86 -4.77
CA PHE A 41 -8.21 0.64 -3.41
C PHE A 41 -7.20 -0.20 -2.62
N GLY A 42 -6.96 0.17 -1.36
CA GLY A 42 -6.22 -0.64 -0.40
C GLY A 42 -7.18 -1.24 0.64
N PHE A 43 -7.74 -2.40 0.34
CA PHE A 43 -8.79 -3.02 1.16
C PHE A 43 -8.27 -3.80 2.38
N ALA A 44 -7.02 -4.14 2.42
CA ALA A 44 -6.30 -4.75 3.56
C ALA A 44 -7.17 -5.37 4.68
N TYR A 45 -7.72 -4.53 5.56
CA TYR A 45 -8.55 -4.93 6.72
C TYR A 45 -10.04 -4.59 6.53
N SER A 46 -10.45 -4.22 5.33
CA SER A 46 -11.84 -3.79 5.08
C SER A 46 -12.82 -4.96 5.22
N SER A 47 -13.99 -4.67 5.81
CA SER A 47 -15.07 -5.65 5.80
C SER A 47 -15.66 -5.80 4.38
N VAL A 48 -16.38 -6.87 4.17
CA VAL A 48 -17.08 -7.17 2.91
C VAL A 48 -17.99 -6.02 2.51
N GLU A 49 -18.76 -5.48 3.46
CA GLU A 49 -19.70 -4.38 3.25
C GLU A 49 -18.97 -3.09 2.82
N LYS A 50 -17.79 -2.83 3.42
CA LYS A 50 -16.97 -1.68 3.04
C LYS A 50 -16.44 -1.82 1.62
N ILE A 51 -15.94 -2.99 1.24
CA ILE A 51 -15.45 -3.26 -0.11
C ILE A 51 -16.59 -3.11 -1.12
N TYR A 52 -17.76 -3.67 -0.82
CA TYR A 52 -18.96 -3.55 -1.65
C TYR A 52 -19.35 -2.09 -1.88
N THR A 53 -19.46 -1.33 -0.79
CA THR A 53 -19.86 0.08 -0.84
C THR A 53 -18.87 0.92 -1.64
N ASP A 54 -17.57 0.74 -1.40
CA ASP A 54 -16.52 1.49 -2.09
C ASP A 54 -16.46 1.18 -3.59
N LEU A 55 -16.57 -0.10 -3.96
CA LEU A 55 -16.57 -0.49 -5.37
C LEU A 55 -17.81 0.02 -6.10
N LYS A 56 -18.98 -0.07 -5.45
CA LYS A 56 -20.24 0.48 -5.99
C LYS A 56 -20.11 1.98 -6.26
N GLU A 57 -19.71 2.75 -5.26
CA GLU A 57 -19.56 4.20 -5.38
C GLU A 57 -18.50 4.57 -6.46
N ALA A 58 -17.38 3.86 -6.49
CA ALA A 58 -16.37 4.09 -7.52
C ALA A 58 -16.92 3.84 -8.93
N ARG A 59 -17.71 2.78 -9.13
CA ARG A 59 -18.32 2.47 -10.44
C ARG A 59 -19.41 3.45 -10.85
N GLU A 60 -20.02 4.15 -9.91
CA GLU A 60 -20.90 5.29 -10.20
C GLU A 60 -20.10 6.51 -10.70
N LEU A 61 -18.91 6.74 -10.11
CA LEU A 61 -18.05 7.89 -10.40
C LEU A 61 -17.15 7.69 -11.63
N THR A 62 -16.81 6.43 -11.98
CA THR A 62 -15.91 6.12 -13.11
C THR A 62 -16.26 4.80 -13.80
N LYS A 63 -16.06 4.78 -15.14
CA LYS A 63 -16.05 3.56 -15.97
C LYS A 63 -14.66 3.19 -16.46
N LYS A 64 -13.64 3.90 -15.98
CA LYS A 64 -12.24 3.69 -16.32
C LYS A 64 -11.62 2.59 -15.44
N PRO A 65 -10.46 2.04 -15.83
CA PRO A 65 -9.80 0.99 -15.05
C PRO A 65 -9.51 1.38 -13.61
N ILE A 66 -9.81 0.47 -12.69
CA ILE A 66 -9.49 0.57 -11.27
C ILE A 66 -8.78 -0.70 -10.79
N ASN A 67 -8.06 -0.58 -9.70
CA ASN A 67 -7.39 -1.69 -9.03
C ASN A 67 -7.98 -1.94 -7.64
N ALA A 68 -8.24 -3.19 -7.30
CA ALA A 68 -8.51 -3.64 -5.93
C ALA A 68 -7.28 -4.36 -5.38
N ASN A 69 -6.84 -3.99 -4.17
CA ASN A 69 -5.69 -4.63 -3.53
C ASN A 69 -6.07 -5.25 -2.19
N LEU A 70 -5.65 -6.50 -2.00
CA LEU A 70 -5.85 -7.28 -0.79
C LEU A 70 -4.53 -7.75 -0.18
N PHE A 71 -4.55 -8.09 1.10
CA PHE A 71 -3.43 -8.72 1.79
C PHE A 71 -3.58 -10.24 1.80
N ILE A 72 -2.46 -10.93 1.63
CA ILE A 72 -2.36 -12.36 1.92
C ILE A 72 -1.87 -12.49 3.36
N PHE A 73 -2.78 -12.79 4.26
CA PHE A 73 -2.42 -13.08 5.65
C PHE A 73 -1.90 -14.51 5.73
N LYS A 74 -0.88 -14.70 6.55
CA LYS A 74 -0.38 -16.03 6.88
C LYS A 74 -1.02 -16.49 8.19
N GLU A 75 -1.15 -17.81 8.31
CA GLU A 75 -1.54 -18.42 9.57
C GLU A 75 -0.66 -17.89 10.72
N LEU A 76 -1.29 -17.57 11.81
CA LEU A 76 -0.67 -16.94 12.96
C LEU A 76 -0.82 -17.83 14.18
N GLU A 77 0.30 -18.19 14.80
CA GLU A 77 0.28 -18.80 16.12
C GLU A 77 -0.25 -17.77 17.13
N THR A 78 -1.25 -18.18 17.90
CA THR A 78 -1.85 -17.31 18.93
C THR A 78 -0.79 -17.01 19.99
N PRO A 79 -0.47 -15.74 20.26
CA PRO A 79 0.47 -15.38 21.33
C PRO A 79 -0.02 -15.83 22.70
N SER A 80 0.92 -16.06 23.61
CA SER A 80 0.58 -16.40 24.99
C SER A 80 -0.07 -15.21 25.72
N ASN A 81 -0.79 -15.49 26.82
CA ASN A 81 -1.34 -14.43 27.67
C ASN A 81 -0.24 -13.48 28.19
N ASN A 82 0.97 -13.99 28.41
CA ASN A 82 2.10 -13.17 28.84
C ASN A 82 2.58 -12.22 27.74
N ASP A 83 2.54 -12.65 26.46
CA ASP A 83 2.88 -11.81 25.31
C ASP A 83 1.89 -10.66 25.17
N TYR A 84 0.59 -10.93 25.28
CA TYR A 84 -0.45 -9.90 25.28
C TYR A 84 -0.27 -8.91 26.43
N LYS A 85 -0.06 -9.43 27.65
CA LYS A 85 0.17 -8.59 28.83
C LYS A 85 1.35 -7.66 28.63
N LYS A 86 2.49 -8.19 28.17
CA LYS A 86 3.70 -7.41 27.91
C LYS A 86 3.48 -6.32 26.86
N ALA A 87 2.78 -6.61 25.76
CA ALA A 87 2.48 -5.63 24.72
C ALA A 87 1.56 -4.52 25.24
N ILE A 88 0.52 -4.88 26.01
CA ILE A 88 -0.41 -3.92 26.62
C ILE A 88 0.31 -3.03 27.64
N GLU A 89 1.10 -3.59 28.54
CA GLU A 89 1.89 -2.83 29.51
C GLU A 89 2.84 -1.84 28.82
N THR A 90 3.47 -2.25 27.71
CA THR A 90 4.30 -1.37 26.91
C THR A 90 3.52 -0.15 26.41
N LEU A 91 2.31 -0.34 25.91
CA LEU A 91 1.48 0.76 25.40
C LEU A 91 0.89 1.63 26.52
N GLN A 92 0.54 1.04 27.66
CA GLN A 92 0.03 1.76 28.85
C GLN A 92 1.07 2.68 29.48
N ASN A 93 2.36 2.33 29.36
CA ASN A 93 3.48 3.11 29.89
C ASN A 93 3.94 4.24 28.94
N LEU A 94 3.29 4.44 27.78
CA LEU A 94 3.59 5.55 26.90
C LEU A 94 3.23 6.88 27.59
N PRO A 95 4.04 7.95 27.45
CA PRO A 95 3.82 9.25 28.08
C PRO A 95 2.73 10.07 27.36
N ILE A 96 1.60 9.45 27.08
CA ILE A 96 0.43 10.09 26.46
C ILE A 96 -0.75 10.05 27.42
N ASN A 97 -1.32 11.20 27.71
CA ASN A 97 -2.56 11.27 28.48
C ASN A 97 -3.73 10.90 27.57
N SER A 98 -4.06 9.61 27.52
CA SER A 98 -5.16 9.11 26.68
C SER A 98 -6.12 8.24 27.48
N PRO A 99 -7.42 8.32 27.21
CA PRO A 99 -8.43 7.45 27.84
C PRO A 99 -8.53 6.08 27.16
N VAL A 100 -7.52 5.69 26.39
CA VAL A 100 -7.55 4.48 25.56
C VAL A 100 -7.39 3.24 26.44
N GLU A 101 -8.35 2.34 26.35
CA GLU A 101 -8.26 0.98 26.87
C GLU A 101 -7.75 0.03 25.79
N TYR A 102 -6.79 -0.82 26.17
CA TYR A 102 -6.21 -1.82 25.27
C TYR A 102 -6.85 -3.16 25.53
N THR A 103 -7.53 -3.71 24.53
CA THR A 103 -8.16 -5.04 24.63
C THR A 103 -7.34 -6.08 23.87
N ILE A 104 -7.31 -7.30 24.39
CA ILE A 104 -6.65 -8.42 23.71
C ILE A 104 -7.42 -8.70 22.42
N PRO A 105 -6.73 -8.68 21.24
CA PRO A 105 -7.35 -9.06 19.99
C PRO A 105 -7.91 -10.50 20.05
N SER A 106 -9.14 -10.69 19.57
CA SER A 106 -9.79 -11.99 19.48
C SER A 106 -9.83 -12.50 18.03
N SER A 107 -9.88 -13.81 17.86
CA SER A 107 -10.10 -14.44 16.55
C SER A 107 -11.52 -14.11 16.02
N PRO A 108 -11.70 -13.91 14.67
CA PRO A 108 -10.65 -13.93 13.65
C PRO A 108 -9.77 -12.69 13.70
N PHE A 109 -8.45 -12.86 13.52
CA PHE A 109 -7.48 -11.78 13.65
C PHE A 109 -7.37 -10.90 12.40
N TYR A 110 -7.90 -11.35 11.30
CA TYR A 110 -7.95 -10.67 9.99
C TYR A 110 -9.18 -11.14 9.21
N PRO A 111 -9.65 -10.36 8.23
CA PRO A 111 -10.75 -10.78 7.38
C PRO A 111 -10.43 -12.03 6.57
N GLU A 112 -11.41 -12.86 6.34
CA GLU A 112 -11.29 -14.02 5.44
C GLU A 112 -11.18 -13.55 3.99
N LEU A 113 -10.12 -13.98 3.28
CA LEU A 113 -9.83 -13.55 1.92
C LEU A 113 -10.96 -13.87 0.95
N GLU A 114 -11.53 -15.08 1.05
CA GLU A 114 -12.62 -15.51 0.17
C GLU A 114 -13.87 -14.62 0.32
N GLU A 115 -14.18 -14.20 1.54
CA GLU A 115 -15.29 -13.28 1.81
C GLU A 115 -15.00 -11.88 1.23
N GLN A 116 -13.77 -11.36 1.40
CA GLN A 116 -13.38 -10.08 0.82
C GLN A 116 -13.41 -10.09 -0.71
N LEU A 117 -13.23 -11.24 -1.34
CA LEU A 117 -13.27 -11.39 -2.79
C LEU A 117 -14.69 -11.38 -3.37
N GLU A 118 -15.75 -11.65 -2.58
CA GLU A 118 -17.13 -11.69 -3.10
C GLU A 118 -17.54 -10.37 -3.80
N PRO A 119 -17.43 -9.18 -3.19
CA PRO A 119 -17.74 -7.94 -3.90
C PRO A 119 -16.79 -7.67 -5.09
N ILE A 120 -15.55 -8.17 -5.04
CA ILE A 120 -14.60 -8.02 -6.15
C ILE A 120 -15.05 -8.85 -7.36
N TRP A 121 -15.57 -10.05 -7.14
CA TRP A 121 -16.14 -10.88 -8.21
C TRP A 121 -17.37 -10.24 -8.84
N GLU A 122 -18.16 -9.49 -8.08
CA GLU A 122 -19.35 -8.79 -8.58
C GLU A 122 -18.96 -7.58 -9.43
N TYR A 123 -18.08 -6.70 -8.91
CA TYR A 123 -17.72 -5.42 -9.56
C TYR A 123 -16.60 -5.51 -10.58
N LYS A 124 -15.82 -6.58 -10.58
CA LYS A 124 -14.79 -6.93 -11.56
C LYS A 124 -13.87 -5.74 -11.89
N PRO A 125 -13.07 -5.24 -10.93
CA PRO A 125 -12.04 -4.25 -11.23
C PRO A 125 -11.08 -4.82 -12.28
N GLU A 126 -10.52 -3.97 -13.13
CA GLU A 126 -9.62 -4.41 -14.19
C GLU A 126 -8.33 -5.02 -13.64
N LEU A 127 -7.88 -4.53 -12.49
CA LEU A 127 -6.72 -5.08 -11.78
C LEU A 127 -7.13 -5.62 -10.41
N LEU A 128 -6.60 -6.77 -10.07
CA LEU A 128 -6.66 -7.37 -8.73
C LEU A 128 -5.24 -7.64 -8.25
N THR A 129 -4.81 -6.92 -7.22
CA THR A 129 -3.44 -7.03 -6.75
C THR A 129 -3.35 -7.55 -5.32
N PHE A 130 -2.24 -8.23 -5.01
CA PHE A 130 -2.01 -8.81 -3.70
C PHE A 130 -0.68 -8.35 -3.10
N HIS A 131 -0.69 -8.21 -1.77
CA HIS A 131 0.48 -7.83 -0.99
C HIS A 131 0.78 -8.90 0.06
N PHE A 132 2.05 -9.11 0.41
CA PHE A 132 2.55 -10.08 1.41
C PHE A 132 2.59 -11.55 0.99
N GLY A 133 2.14 -11.90 -0.18
CA GLY A 133 2.12 -13.28 -0.66
C GLY A 133 1.40 -13.43 -1.98
N ILE A 134 1.38 -14.66 -2.46
CA ILE A 134 0.71 -15.08 -3.68
C ILE A 134 -0.64 -15.68 -3.29
N PRO A 135 -1.75 -15.28 -3.92
CA PRO A 135 -3.05 -15.90 -3.68
C PRO A 135 -3.08 -17.35 -4.17
N ALA A 136 -4.03 -18.14 -3.68
CA ALA A 136 -4.23 -19.51 -4.14
C ALA A 136 -4.55 -19.55 -5.65
N LYS A 137 -4.12 -20.62 -6.32
CA LYS A 137 -4.23 -20.76 -7.78
C LYS A 137 -5.66 -20.57 -8.30
N HIS A 138 -6.66 -21.10 -7.58
CA HIS A 138 -8.06 -20.96 -7.97
C HIS A 138 -8.56 -19.51 -7.97
N ILE A 139 -7.98 -18.63 -7.12
CA ILE A 139 -8.29 -17.19 -7.10
C ILE A 139 -7.77 -16.53 -8.37
N ILE A 140 -6.53 -16.85 -8.79
CA ILE A 140 -5.93 -16.34 -10.02
C ILE A 140 -6.77 -16.78 -11.22
N GLU A 141 -7.09 -18.07 -11.30
CA GLU A 141 -7.90 -18.64 -12.39
C GLU A 141 -9.30 -17.99 -12.45
N LYS A 142 -9.96 -17.79 -11.29
CA LYS A 142 -11.26 -17.12 -11.23
C LYS A 142 -11.18 -15.65 -11.65
N ALA A 143 -10.12 -14.94 -11.26
CA ALA A 143 -9.89 -13.56 -11.71
C ALA A 143 -9.76 -13.50 -13.23
N HIS A 144 -8.97 -14.37 -13.83
CA HIS A 144 -8.82 -14.47 -15.30
C HIS A 144 -10.13 -14.80 -16.00
N LEU A 145 -10.96 -15.73 -15.47
CA LEU A 145 -12.29 -16.02 -16.01
C LEU A 145 -13.20 -14.78 -16.04
N PHE A 146 -13.06 -13.89 -15.08
CA PHE A 146 -13.78 -12.62 -15.04
C PHE A 146 -13.10 -11.49 -15.82
N GLY A 147 -11.95 -11.76 -16.46
CA GLY A 147 -11.20 -10.80 -17.29
C GLY A 147 -10.43 -9.76 -16.49
N MET A 148 -10.12 -10.05 -15.24
CA MET A 148 -9.25 -9.24 -14.41
C MET A 148 -7.79 -9.65 -14.60
N LEU A 149 -6.88 -8.69 -14.52
CA LEU A 149 -5.44 -8.91 -14.52
C LEU A 149 -4.93 -8.97 -13.09
N VAL A 150 -4.12 -9.98 -12.78
CA VAL A 150 -3.65 -10.24 -11.42
C VAL A 150 -2.19 -9.83 -11.26
N GLY A 151 -1.89 -9.06 -10.20
CA GLY A 151 -0.53 -8.66 -9.86
C GLY A 151 -0.17 -8.94 -8.41
N VAL A 152 1.11 -9.14 -8.14
CA VAL A 152 1.62 -9.39 -6.77
C VAL A 152 2.88 -8.56 -6.53
N THR A 153 3.00 -8.04 -5.29
CA THR A 153 4.17 -7.27 -4.88
C THR A 153 5.35 -8.18 -4.55
N ALA A 154 6.52 -7.87 -5.15
CA ALA A 154 7.81 -8.49 -4.82
C ALA A 154 8.80 -7.46 -4.27
N THR A 155 9.65 -7.90 -3.34
CA THR A 155 10.72 -7.09 -2.74
C THR A 155 12.12 -7.63 -3.06
N CYS A 156 12.18 -8.82 -3.66
CA CYS A 156 13.42 -9.48 -4.08
C CYS A 156 13.18 -10.43 -5.26
N LEU A 157 14.27 -10.86 -5.90
CA LEU A 157 14.21 -11.77 -7.05
C LEU A 157 13.53 -13.10 -6.73
N ARG A 158 13.80 -13.71 -5.57
CA ARG A 158 13.18 -14.98 -5.16
C ARG A 158 11.66 -14.89 -5.11
N GLU A 159 11.12 -13.78 -4.56
CA GLU A 159 9.68 -13.53 -4.53
C GLU A 159 9.13 -13.35 -5.94
N ALA A 160 9.82 -12.57 -6.78
CA ALA A 160 9.40 -12.31 -8.15
C ALA A 160 9.33 -13.60 -9.00
N GLN A 161 10.30 -14.49 -8.88
CA GLN A 161 10.30 -15.78 -9.57
C GLN A 161 9.16 -16.70 -9.10
N ALA A 162 8.85 -16.72 -7.80
CA ALA A 162 7.70 -17.45 -7.27
C ALA A 162 6.37 -16.86 -7.80
N ILE A 163 6.27 -15.54 -7.88
CA ILE A 163 5.12 -14.83 -8.44
C ILE A 163 4.94 -15.20 -9.92
N GLU A 164 5.98 -15.09 -10.74
CA GLU A 164 5.94 -15.46 -12.16
C GLU A 164 5.47 -16.91 -12.36
N SER A 165 6.00 -17.83 -11.54
CA SER A 165 5.63 -19.25 -11.60
C SER A 165 4.19 -19.54 -11.20
N SER A 166 3.51 -18.63 -10.52
CA SER A 166 2.11 -18.80 -10.08
C SER A 166 1.08 -18.51 -11.17
N GLY A 167 1.50 -17.92 -12.31
CA GLY A 167 0.62 -17.60 -13.43
C GLY A 167 -0.11 -16.27 -13.31
N VAL A 168 0.36 -15.33 -12.47
CA VAL A 168 -0.13 -13.94 -12.46
C VAL A 168 0.39 -13.15 -13.65
N ASP A 169 -0.24 -12.01 -13.95
CA ASP A 169 0.01 -11.23 -15.16
C ASP A 169 1.17 -10.24 -15.03
N PHE A 170 1.48 -9.76 -13.82
CA PHE A 170 2.54 -8.77 -13.60
C PHE A 170 3.07 -8.76 -12.15
N ILE A 171 4.23 -8.16 -11.97
CA ILE A 171 4.90 -7.97 -10.68
C ILE A 171 4.91 -6.50 -10.32
N VAL A 172 4.59 -6.16 -9.05
CA VAL A 172 4.87 -4.83 -8.50
C VAL A 172 6.20 -4.89 -7.74
N ALA A 173 7.25 -4.32 -8.31
CA ALA A 173 8.60 -4.29 -7.73
C ALA A 173 8.69 -3.17 -6.68
N GLN A 174 8.58 -3.52 -5.39
CA GLN A 174 8.63 -2.55 -4.30
C GLN A 174 10.06 -2.34 -3.79
N GLY A 175 10.67 -1.21 -4.13
CA GLY A 175 11.96 -0.78 -3.59
C GLY A 175 11.88 -0.37 -2.11
N ILE A 176 13.07 -0.23 -1.48
CA ILE A 176 13.18 0.16 -0.06
C ILE A 176 12.75 1.60 0.20
N GLU A 177 12.58 2.43 -0.83
CA GLU A 177 12.11 3.80 -0.73
C GLU A 177 10.60 3.93 -0.54
N ALA A 178 9.85 2.85 -0.76
CA ALA A 178 8.40 2.87 -0.66
C ALA A 178 7.91 3.13 0.76
N GLY A 179 6.91 3.98 0.91
CA GLY A 179 6.22 4.22 2.18
C GLY A 179 5.26 3.09 2.57
N GLY A 180 4.89 3.05 3.85
CA GLY A 180 4.01 2.03 4.39
C GLY A 180 4.66 0.66 4.52
N HIS A 181 3.85 -0.39 4.54
CA HIS A 181 4.32 -1.74 4.80
C HIS A 181 5.26 -2.28 3.72
N ARG A 182 6.37 -2.83 4.16
CA ARG A 182 7.29 -3.58 3.30
C ARG A 182 6.66 -4.90 2.87
N GLY A 183 6.56 -5.13 1.56
CA GLY A 183 5.82 -6.22 0.94
C GLY A 183 6.48 -7.60 0.98
N THR A 184 7.50 -7.81 1.81
CA THR A 184 8.17 -9.12 1.95
C THR A 184 7.19 -10.24 2.23
N PHE A 185 7.39 -11.42 1.68
CA PHE A 185 6.58 -12.60 2.00
C PHE A 185 6.83 -13.11 3.43
N GLU A 186 8.03 -12.88 3.95
CA GLU A 186 8.37 -13.22 5.32
C GLU A 186 8.07 -12.04 6.26
N VAL A 187 7.29 -12.29 7.30
CA VAL A 187 6.92 -11.27 8.31
C VAL A 187 8.17 -10.73 9.04
N SER A 188 9.16 -11.59 9.27
CA SER A 188 10.42 -11.21 9.93
C SER A 188 11.22 -10.17 9.14
N GLY A 189 11.12 -10.20 7.81
CA GLY A 189 11.95 -9.42 6.89
C GLY A 189 13.42 -9.84 6.90
N LYS A 190 13.76 -11.01 7.48
CA LYS A 190 15.16 -11.47 7.66
C LYS A 190 15.90 -11.60 6.33
N ASN A 191 15.19 -11.98 5.26
CA ASN A 191 15.77 -12.20 3.93
C ASN A 191 15.47 -11.04 2.96
N ASP A 192 15.06 -9.87 3.47
CA ASP A 192 14.87 -8.68 2.64
C ASP A 192 16.23 -8.13 2.20
N ALA A 193 16.49 -8.14 0.90
CA ALA A 193 17.71 -7.62 0.30
C ALA A 193 17.82 -6.09 0.38
N LYS A 194 16.75 -5.40 0.80
CA LYS A 194 16.68 -3.93 0.97
C LYS A 194 17.14 -3.16 -0.27
N LEU A 195 16.89 -3.70 -1.46
CA LEU A 195 17.27 -3.06 -2.71
C LEU A 195 16.45 -1.79 -2.93
N ASN A 196 17.11 -0.77 -3.47
CA ASN A 196 16.40 0.39 -3.99
C ASN A 196 15.59 0.03 -5.24
N THR A 197 14.62 0.87 -5.58
CA THR A 197 13.66 0.63 -6.67
C THR A 197 14.35 0.29 -7.99
N LEU A 198 15.37 1.04 -8.38
CA LEU A 198 16.07 0.82 -9.64
C LEU A 198 16.94 -0.45 -9.61
N ALA A 199 17.61 -0.74 -8.50
CA ALA A 199 18.40 -1.95 -8.36
C ALA A 199 17.51 -3.21 -8.38
N LEU A 200 16.36 -3.16 -7.70
CA LEU A 200 15.37 -4.22 -7.73
C LEU A 200 14.82 -4.38 -9.17
N LEU A 201 14.40 -3.30 -9.81
CA LEU A 201 13.87 -3.32 -11.16
C LEU A 201 14.84 -3.96 -12.16
N ARG A 202 16.12 -3.54 -12.16
CA ARG A 202 17.16 -4.14 -13.02
C ARG A 202 17.36 -5.63 -12.77
N SER A 203 17.32 -6.05 -11.49
CA SER A 203 17.40 -7.45 -11.13
C SER A 203 16.22 -8.25 -11.69
N LEU A 204 15.00 -7.72 -11.57
CA LEU A 204 13.80 -8.42 -12.01
C LEU A 204 13.66 -8.44 -13.54
N THR A 205 13.93 -7.34 -14.23
CA THR A 205 13.85 -7.27 -15.71
C THR A 205 14.85 -8.20 -16.40
N THR A 206 15.96 -8.54 -15.74
CA THR A 206 16.94 -9.50 -16.26
C THR A 206 16.48 -10.95 -16.09
N HIS A 207 15.68 -11.27 -15.08
CA HIS A 207 15.42 -12.66 -14.67
C HIS A 207 13.94 -13.07 -14.76
N CYS A 208 13.02 -12.12 -14.90
CA CYS A 208 11.58 -12.37 -15.07
C CYS A 208 11.12 -11.94 -16.46
N ARG A 209 10.11 -12.64 -17.00
CA ARG A 209 9.56 -12.40 -18.34
C ARG A 209 8.25 -11.64 -18.33
N ILE A 210 7.49 -11.74 -17.20
CA ILE A 210 6.22 -11.01 -17.07
C ILE A 210 6.47 -9.53 -16.79
N PRO A 211 5.55 -8.62 -17.18
CA PRO A 211 5.70 -7.18 -16.99
C PRO A 211 5.92 -6.77 -15.54
N ILE A 212 6.70 -5.71 -15.33
CA ILE A 212 7.08 -5.21 -14.01
C ILE A 212 6.60 -3.77 -13.86
N ILE A 213 5.93 -3.48 -12.75
CA ILE A 213 5.51 -2.15 -12.30
C ILE A 213 6.47 -1.70 -11.20
N ALA A 214 7.15 -0.57 -11.37
CA ALA A 214 8.09 -0.07 -10.37
C ALA A 214 7.37 0.71 -9.26
N ALA A 215 7.71 0.48 -7.99
CA ALA A 215 7.10 1.16 -6.85
C ALA A 215 8.16 1.56 -5.79
N GLY A 216 8.09 2.80 -5.32
CA GLY A 216 8.96 3.34 -4.27
C GLY A 216 9.84 4.50 -4.75
N GLY A 217 9.78 5.63 -4.02
CA GLY A 217 10.59 6.83 -4.31
C GLY A 217 10.21 7.60 -5.57
N ILE A 218 9.13 7.25 -6.25
CA ILE A 218 8.70 7.86 -7.51
C ILE A 218 7.71 8.99 -7.20
N MET A 219 8.08 10.25 -7.52
CA MET A 219 7.32 11.44 -7.16
C MET A 219 7.09 12.41 -8.32
N GLU A 220 7.91 12.35 -9.36
CA GLU A 220 7.97 13.30 -10.47
C GLU A 220 8.03 12.58 -11.82
N GLY A 221 7.75 13.29 -12.93
CA GLY A 221 7.80 12.72 -14.27
C GLY A 221 9.19 12.17 -14.64
N ASN A 222 10.26 12.78 -14.14
CA ASN A 222 11.62 12.28 -14.32
C ASN A 222 11.85 10.91 -13.67
N ASP A 223 11.27 10.70 -12.49
CA ASP A 223 11.36 9.42 -11.79
C ASP A 223 10.60 8.33 -12.57
N ILE A 224 9.45 8.70 -13.17
CA ILE A 224 8.66 7.81 -14.03
C ILE A 224 9.47 7.40 -15.27
N ASN A 225 10.00 8.37 -16.01
CA ASN A 225 10.83 8.11 -17.19
C ASN A 225 12.05 7.25 -16.84
N ASN A 226 12.69 7.51 -15.70
CA ASN A 226 13.82 6.71 -15.26
C ASN A 226 13.42 5.25 -14.98
N ALA A 227 12.27 5.00 -14.35
CA ALA A 227 11.78 3.64 -14.14
C ALA A 227 11.47 2.93 -15.48
N ILE A 228 10.78 3.61 -16.41
CA ILE A 228 10.44 3.06 -17.73
C ILE A 228 11.70 2.75 -18.54
N ASN A 229 12.66 3.67 -18.57
CA ASN A 229 13.96 3.48 -19.26
C ASN A 229 14.79 2.32 -18.66
N ASN A 230 14.52 1.93 -17.41
CA ASN A 230 15.12 0.75 -16.78
C ASN A 230 14.25 -0.51 -16.89
N GLY A 231 13.21 -0.51 -17.75
CA GLY A 231 12.42 -1.68 -18.11
C GLY A 231 11.12 -1.88 -17.33
N ALA A 232 10.67 -0.90 -16.56
CA ALA A 232 9.30 -0.94 -16.03
C ALA A 232 8.27 -0.69 -17.14
N LEU A 233 7.16 -1.43 -17.10
CA LEU A 233 6.00 -1.16 -17.97
C LEU A 233 5.26 0.10 -17.50
N ALA A 234 5.14 0.28 -16.19
CA ALA A 234 4.48 1.40 -15.54
C ALA A 234 5.05 1.63 -14.14
N VAL A 235 4.57 2.64 -13.44
CA VAL A 235 4.95 2.95 -12.07
C VAL A 235 3.75 2.93 -11.12
N GLN A 236 3.99 2.58 -9.85
CA GLN A 236 3.01 2.67 -8.78
C GLN A 236 3.48 3.68 -7.73
N MET A 237 2.71 4.77 -7.57
CA MET A 237 3.05 5.92 -6.75
C MET A 237 2.09 6.05 -5.56
N GLY A 238 2.60 6.05 -4.33
CA GLY A 238 1.78 6.20 -3.12
C GLY A 238 1.88 7.61 -2.55
N THR A 239 3.05 7.96 -2.02
CA THR A 239 3.31 9.22 -1.32
C THR A 239 2.92 10.46 -2.13
N ALA A 240 3.09 10.41 -3.45
CA ALA A 240 2.70 11.51 -4.34
C ALA A 240 1.21 11.87 -4.26
N PHE A 241 0.34 10.88 -3.96
CA PHE A 241 -1.13 11.06 -3.89
C PHE A 241 -1.66 11.32 -2.48
N LEU A 242 -0.84 11.28 -1.42
CA LEU A 242 -1.29 11.45 -0.02
C LEU A 242 -1.92 12.82 0.26
N CYS A 243 -1.45 13.85 -0.43
CA CYS A 243 -1.93 15.22 -0.27
C CYS A 243 -2.89 15.67 -1.38
N CYS A 244 -3.43 14.74 -2.16
CA CYS A 244 -4.50 15.07 -3.10
C CYS A 244 -5.77 15.49 -2.35
N ASP A 245 -6.54 16.40 -2.95
CA ASP A 245 -7.78 16.93 -2.34
C ASP A 245 -8.83 15.84 -2.10
N GLU A 246 -8.82 14.80 -2.95
CA GLU A 246 -9.73 13.66 -2.90
C GLU A 246 -9.28 12.58 -1.90
N ALA A 247 -8.03 12.63 -1.38
CA ALA A 247 -7.52 11.65 -0.44
C ALA A 247 -8.34 11.61 0.86
N GLY A 248 -8.56 10.40 1.40
CA GLY A 248 -9.41 10.17 2.58
C GLY A 248 -8.82 10.64 3.92
N LYS A 249 -7.81 11.50 3.90
CA LYS A 249 -7.20 12.08 5.11
C LYS A 249 -7.64 13.52 5.33
N SER A 250 -7.70 13.91 6.60
CA SER A 250 -8.06 15.27 6.98
C SER A 250 -7.10 16.32 6.40
N SER A 251 -7.55 17.56 6.24
CA SER A 251 -6.69 18.69 5.85
C SER A 251 -5.52 18.86 6.83
N LEU A 252 -5.76 18.67 8.12
CA LEU A 252 -4.75 18.74 9.17
C LEU A 252 -3.67 17.65 9.02
N TYR A 253 -4.06 16.43 8.63
CA TYR A 253 -3.08 15.38 8.33
C TYR A 253 -2.19 15.77 7.14
N ARG A 254 -2.79 16.28 6.06
CA ARG A 254 -2.03 16.74 4.88
C ARG A 254 -1.11 17.90 5.20
N GLU A 255 -1.59 18.87 5.96
CA GLU A 255 -0.79 20.00 6.45
C GLU A 255 0.37 19.54 7.33
N ALA A 256 0.12 18.57 8.21
CA ALA A 256 1.17 18.00 9.05
C ALA A 256 2.24 17.27 8.23
N LEU A 257 1.88 16.53 7.19
CA LEU A 257 2.87 15.94 6.26
C LEU A 257 3.70 17.03 5.58
N TRP A 258 3.07 18.12 5.17
CA TRP A 258 3.74 19.25 4.55
C TRP A 258 4.73 19.93 5.51
N ASN A 259 4.33 20.13 6.75
CA ASN A 259 5.13 20.82 7.77
C ASN A 259 6.23 19.94 8.41
N GLN A 260 6.25 18.62 8.16
CA GLN A 260 7.18 17.68 8.78
C GLN A 260 8.38 17.29 7.87
N GLN A 261 8.64 18.05 6.82
CA GLN A 261 9.63 17.70 5.78
C GLN A 261 11.09 17.55 6.28
N GLU A 262 11.41 18.07 7.46
CA GLU A 262 12.75 17.93 8.05
C GLU A 262 12.92 16.66 8.90
N ARG A 263 11.84 15.90 9.15
CA ARG A 263 11.92 14.68 9.96
C ARG A 263 12.50 13.49 9.20
N GLU A 264 13.17 12.63 9.95
CA GLU A 264 13.72 11.36 9.45
C GLU A 264 12.61 10.39 9.00
N ILE A 265 12.87 9.67 7.92
CA ILE A 265 12.03 8.56 7.46
C ILE A 265 12.66 7.26 7.91
N ILE A 266 11.90 6.45 8.63
CA ILE A 266 12.39 5.24 9.28
C ILE A 266 11.43 4.06 9.11
N TYR A 267 11.97 2.86 9.14
CA TYR A 267 11.18 1.63 9.26
C TYR A 267 10.90 1.31 10.73
N THR A 268 9.66 0.92 11.01
CA THR A 268 9.22 0.49 12.35
C THR A 268 8.29 -0.72 12.28
N LYS A 269 8.24 -1.51 13.35
CA LYS A 269 7.21 -2.52 13.61
C LYS A 269 6.21 -2.06 14.68
N GLY A 270 6.48 -0.93 15.35
CA GLY A 270 5.75 -0.48 16.53
C GLY A 270 4.24 -0.40 16.34
N PHE A 271 3.77 0.08 15.20
CA PHE A 271 2.34 0.23 14.94
C PHE A 271 1.62 -1.07 14.55
N SER A 272 2.27 -1.96 13.79
CA SER A 272 1.55 -3.07 13.15
C SER A 272 2.11 -4.46 13.42
N GLY A 273 3.32 -4.57 13.98
CA GLY A 273 4.03 -5.83 14.10
C GLY A 273 4.80 -6.26 12.83
N ARG A 274 4.70 -5.46 11.75
CA ARG A 274 5.39 -5.69 10.48
C ARG A 274 6.16 -4.44 10.06
N TRP A 275 7.29 -4.60 9.38
CA TRP A 275 8.08 -3.47 8.90
C TRP A 275 7.27 -2.54 8.00
N ALA A 276 7.18 -1.28 8.38
CA ALA A 276 6.52 -0.23 7.61
C ALA A 276 7.31 1.08 7.73
N GLN A 277 7.39 1.85 6.64
CA GLN A 277 8.18 3.06 6.53
C GLN A 277 7.30 4.31 6.66
N GLY A 278 7.73 5.24 7.49
CA GLY A 278 7.05 6.51 7.69
C GLY A 278 7.89 7.55 8.38
N ILE A 279 7.28 8.69 8.67
CA ILE A 279 7.90 9.80 9.40
C ILE A 279 8.15 9.35 10.84
N LYS A 280 9.39 9.49 11.30
CA LYS A 280 9.76 9.25 12.70
C LYS A 280 9.05 10.22 13.62
N ASN A 281 8.36 9.69 14.61
CA ASN A 281 7.68 10.44 15.64
C ASN A 281 7.99 9.88 17.03
N GLU A 282 7.39 10.45 18.07
CA GLU A 282 7.62 10.02 19.46
C GLU A 282 7.24 8.55 19.66
N PHE A 283 6.09 8.12 19.15
CA PHE A 283 5.66 6.72 19.27
C PHE A 283 6.70 5.76 18.68
N ILE A 284 7.20 6.02 17.48
CA ILE A 284 8.22 5.17 16.83
C ILE A 284 9.49 5.12 17.70
N THR A 285 9.90 6.25 18.27
CA THR A 285 11.08 6.35 19.13
C THR A 285 10.90 5.55 20.41
N LEU A 286 9.75 5.67 21.06
CA LEU A 286 9.42 4.96 22.31
C LEU A 286 9.25 3.45 22.10
N MET A 287 8.73 3.06 20.93
CA MET A 287 8.55 1.64 20.58
C MET A 287 9.82 0.96 20.05
N ASP A 288 10.90 1.73 19.83
CA ASP A 288 12.17 1.13 19.40
C ASP A 288 12.65 0.12 20.45
N LYS A 289 13.00 -1.10 19.99
CA LYS A 289 13.42 -2.24 20.82
C LYS A 289 12.38 -2.74 21.84
N GLN A 290 11.16 -2.21 21.85
CA GLN A 290 10.08 -2.75 22.67
C GLN A 290 9.52 -4.04 22.06
N TYR A 291 8.89 -4.84 22.93
CA TYR A 291 8.15 -6.01 22.46
C TYR A 291 6.90 -5.54 21.70
N VAL A 292 6.66 -6.13 20.55
CA VAL A 292 5.46 -5.91 19.73
C VAL A 292 4.84 -7.25 19.35
N LEU A 293 3.52 -7.32 19.34
CA LEU A 293 2.80 -8.50 18.87
C LEU A 293 3.07 -8.74 17.38
N PRO A 294 3.00 -9.99 16.91
CA PRO A 294 3.10 -10.29 15.50
C PRO A 294 1.96 -9.63 14.72
N PHE A 295 2.23 -9.29 13.46
CA PHE A 295 1.23 -8.78 12.52
C PHE A 295 0.14 -9.84 12.26
N PRO A 296 -1.16 -9.49 12.26
CA PRO A 296 -1.72 -8.13 12.38
C PRO A 296 -2.16 -7.73 13.80
N LEU A 297 -1.88 -8.52 14.81
CA LEU A 297 -2.35 -8.29 16.19
C LEU A 297 -1.89 -6.94 16.75
N GLN A 298 -0.64 -6.56 16.52
CA GLN A 298 -0.12 -5.25 16.94
C GLN A 298 -0.89 -4.12 16.25
N ASN A 299 -1.25 -4.28 14.96
CA ASN A 299 -2.06 -3.30 14.26
C ASN A 299 -3.43 -3.09 14.91
N THR A 300 -4.07 -4.18 15.31
CA THR A 300 -5.36 -4.15 16.03
C THR A 300 -5.19 -3.51 17.40
N LEU A 301 -4.18 -3.91 18.16
CA LEU A 301 -3.91 -3.41 19.50
C LEU A 301 -3.64 -1.89 19.53
N THR A 302 -2.91 -1.36 18.53
CA THR A 302 -2.59 0.08 18.45
C THR A 302 -3.68 0.92 17.79
N ASN A 303 -4.76 0.32 17.28
CA ASN A 303 -5.77 1.03 16.50
C ASN A 303 -6.50 2.11 17.32
N SER A 304 -6.88 1.81 18.55
CA SER A 304 -7.56 2.77 19.45
C SER A 304 -6.66 3.97 19.77
N LEU A 305 -5.36 3.75 20.01
CA LEU A 305 -4.39 4.82 20.25
C LEU A 305 -4.24 5.71 19.02
N ARG A 306 -4.08 5.11 17.82
CA ARG A 306 -3.96 5.87 16.55
C ARG A 306 -5.22 6.67 16.24
N SER A 307 -6.40 6.09 16.51
CA SER A 307 -7.69 6.77 16.33
C SER A 307 -7.86 7.93 17.33
N PHE A 308 -7.43 7.77 18.56
CA PHE A 308 -7.40 8.86 19.55
C PHE A 308 -6.45 9.97 19.10
N ALA A 309 -5.25 9.61 18.67
CA ALA A 309 -4.25 10.57 18.15
C ALA A 309 -4.76 11.34 16.93
N GLU A 310 -5.50 10.68 16.02
CA GLU A 310 -6.12 11.34 14.86
C GLU A 310 -7.20 12.33 15.30
N LYS A 311 -8.10 11.95 16.22
CA LYS A 311 -9.15 12.83 16.75
C LYS A 311 -8.62 14.05 17.52
N THR A 312 -7.47 13.90 18.16
CA THR A 312 -6.82 14.96 18.93
C THR A 312 -5.74 15.71 18.16
N ASN A 313 -5.59 15.42 16.85
CA ASN A 313 -4.53 15.96 15.98
C ASN A 313 -3.11 15.77 16.53
N ASN A 314 -2.88 14.72 17.30
CA ASN A 314 -1.57 14.40 17.83
C ASN A 314 -0.76 13.55 16.85
N MET A 315 0.09 14.20 16.05
CA MET A 315 0.90 13.56 15.02
C MET A 315 1.99 12.65 15.61
N GLU A 316 2.34 12.82 16.88
CA GLU A 316 3.38 12.03 17.54
C GLU A 316 2.96 10.57 17.79
N TYR A 317 1.65 10.27 17.69
CA TYR A 317 1.10 8.93 17.89
C TYR A 317 0.28 8.41 16.69
N GLN A 318 0.37 9.09 15.55
CA GLN A 318 -0.22 8.63 14.28
C GLN A 318 0.78 7.85 13.43
N SER A 319 0.29 6.90 12.64
CA SER A 319 1.10 6.20 11.64
C SER A 319 1.19 7.04 10.36
N LEU A 320 2.26 7.80 10.21
CA LEU A 320 2.50 8.72 9.10
C LEU A 320 3.30 7.99 8.01
N TRP A 321 2.62 7.10 7.27
CA TRP A 321 3.26 6.29 6.24
C TRP A 321 3.61 7.12 5.01
N VAL A 322 4.90 7.27 4.73
CA VAL A 322 5.46 7.97 3.56
C VAL A 322 6.74 7.29 3.10
N GLY A 323 7.08 7.45 1.83
CA GLY A 323 8.35 7.01 1.27
C GLY A 323 9.48 8.02 1.45
N LYS A 324 10.70 7.63 1.09
CA LYS A 324 11.91 8.44 1.29
C LYS A 324 11.88 9.79 0.59
N GLU A 325 11.22 9.88 -0.56
CA GLU A 325 11.16 11.11 -1.37
C GLU A 325 9.96 12.01 -1.02
N TYR A 326 9.37 11.87 0.18
CA TYR A 326 8.14 12.59 0.57
C TYR A 326 8.29 14.12 0.58
N LYS A 327 9.50 14.64 0.66
CA LYS A 327 9.78 16.09 0.55
C LYS A 327 9.29 16.68 -0.78
N LYS A 328 9.14 15.85 -1.81
CA LYS A 328 8.60 16.24 -3.13
C LYS A 328 7.07 16.17 -3.19
N ILE A 329 6.38 15.97 -2.06
CA ILE A 329 4.92 15.86 -2.01
C ILE A 329 4.27 17.15 -2.51
N ARG A 330 3.14 17.02 -3.19
CA ARG A 330 2.38 18.14 -3.78
C ARG A 330 0.96 18.11 -3.27
N SER A 331 0.42 19.26 -2.92
CA SER A 331 -1.00 19.43 -2.54
C SER A 331 -1.77 19.95 -3.75
N LEU A 332 -2.38 19.03 -4.49
CA LEU A 332 -3.10 19.29 -5.74
C LEU A 332 -4.28 18.31 -5.85
N PRO A 333 -5.36 18.67 -6.56
CA PRO A 333 -6.33 17.69 -7.02
C PRO A 333 -5.63 16.58 -7.84
N ALA A 334 -6.09 15.34 -7.73
CA ALA A 334 -5.47 14.19 -8.40
C ALA A 334 -5.34 14.40 -9.92
N SER A 335 -6.35 15.01 -10.55
CA SER A 335 -6.32 15.32 -11.98
C SER A 335 -5.20 16.30 -12.36
N LYS A 336 -4.95 17.30 -11.52
CA LYS A 336 -3.86 18.27 -11.74
C LYS A 336 -2.49 17.67 -11.49
N LEU A 337 -2.39 16.79 -10.49
CA LEU A 337 -1.15 16.05 -10.22
C LEU A 337 -0.80 15.16 -11.43
N ILE A 338 -1.74 14.38 -11.94
CA ILE A 338 -1.50 13.49 -13.10
C ILE A 338 -1.12 14.30 -14.33
N GLY A 339 -1.86 15.38 -14.64
CA GLY A 339 -1.51 16.26 -15.77
C GLY A 339 -0.10 16.85 -15.65
N LYS A 340 0.31 17.22 -14.43
CA LYS A 340 1.67 17.72 -14.19
C LYS A 340 2.73 16.62 -14.39
N LEU A 341 2.50 15.42 -13.87
CA LEU A 341 3.41 14.28 -14.06
C LEU A 341 3.59 13.95 -15.55
N ILE A 342 2.51 13.94 -16.33
CA ILE A 342 2.57 13.69 -17.76
C ILE A 342 3.38 14.78 -18.48
N ASN A 343 3.15 16.06 -18.17
CA ASN A 343 3.92 17.16 -18.74
C ASN A 343 5.41 17.05 -18.39
N GLU A 344 5.75 16.69 -17.17
CA GLU A 344 7.14 16.47 -16.74
C GLU A 344 7.79 15.30 -17.50
N MET A 345 7.04 14.22 -17.77
CA MET A 345 7.54 13.10 -18.59
C MET A 345 7.89 13.53 -20.03
N GLN A 346 7.11 14.46 -20.59
CA GLN A 346 7.28 14.93 -21.98
C GLN A 346 8.39 15.99 -22.14
N THR A 347 8.73 16.72 -21.09
CA THR A 347 9.68 17.86 -21.17
C THR A 347 11.15 17.41 -21.34
N ILE A 348 11.43 16.10 -21.29
CA ILE A 348 12.80 15.54 -21.32
C ILE A 348 13.10 14.83 -22.65
N LEU A 349 12.13 14.82 -23.56
CA LEU A 349 12.34 14.40 -24.95
C LEU A 349 12.84 15.58 -25.78
#